data_d67855be0d63eef5a83a277536a0551b
#
_entry.id   d67855be0d63eef5a83a277536a0551b
#
_cell.length_a   1.000
_cell.length_b   1.000
_cell.length_c   1.000
_cell.angle_alpha   90.00
_cell.angle_beta   90.00
_cell.angle_gamma   90.00
#
_symmetry.space_group_name_H-M   'P 1'
#
loop_
_entity.id
_entity.type
_entity.pdbx_description
1 polymer ?
#
loop_
_entity_poly.entity_id
_entity_poly.type
_entity_poly.pdbx_seq_one_letter_code
_entity_poly.pdbx_strand_id
1 'polypeptide(L)'
;MFFMFLKHHSFNKQKLPDMTIKQANVTINVKDMEAAVSFYQSIGLTVKNRWENYYAQLTAPGITIGLHPTSNGNLKGNSGNVSIGFTSDDIEETRSSLEKLLIAVTERNEQGGQFLHFTDPDGTALYFIKSKWG
;
A
#
# COMPACT_ATOMS: atom_id res chain seq x y z
N MET A 1 8.58 11.54 -28.80
CA MET A 1 9.72 11.89 -28.53
C MET A 1 9.98 12.26 -28.06
N PHE A 2 9.64 11.56 -28.43
CA PHE A 2 10.87 11.82 -28.05
C PHE A 2 11.07 12.05 -27.64
N PHE A 3 10.57 11.71 -27.98
CA PHE A 3 11.97 11.89 -27.81
C PHE A 3 12.16 12.22 -27.45
N MET A 4 11.69 12.10 -27.53
CA MET A 4 12.88 12.39 -27.40
C MET A 4 13.19 12.61 -27.13
N PHE A 5 12.86 12.21 -27.52
CA PHE A 5 14.16 12.44 -27.42
C PHE A 5 14.42 12.35 -27.24
N LEU A 6 14.00 12.12 -27.23
CA LEU A 6 15.25 12.10 -27.29
C LEU A 6 15.61 12.15 -27.20
N LYS A 7 15.58 12.04 -27.31
CA LYS A 7 16.70 12.11 -27.34
C LYS A 7 17.20 12.28 -27.05
N HIS A 8 16.94 11.89 -26.94
CA HIS A 8 18.13 11.93 -26.63
C HIS A 8 18.49 11.92 -26.19
N HIS A 9 18.29 11.70 -26.28
CA HIS A 9 19.29 11.55 -25.77
C HIS A 9 19.81 11.17 -25.37
N SER A 10 19.79 11.06 -25.76
CA SER A 10 20.60 10.70 -25.44
C SER A 10 20.77 10.30 -24.56
N PHE A 11 20.55 9.72 -24.46
CA PHE A 11 20.78 9.22 -23.42
C PHE A 11 22.02 8.98 -23.19
N ASN A 12 22.36 9.49 -22.75
CA ASN A 12 23.53 9.42 -22.43
C ASN A 12 23.92 8.20 -21.78
N LYS A 13 24.94 7.71 -22.00
CA LYS A 13 25.35 6.58 -21.36
C LYS A 13 26.02 6.95 -20.18
N GLN A 14 25.31 7.63 -19.35
CA GLN A 14 25.87 7.91 -18.12
C GLN A 14 26.34 6.71 -17.45
N LYS A 15 27.33 6.86 -16.69
CA LYS A 15 27.75 5.83 -15.82
C LYS A 15 26.65 5.49 -14.86
N LEU A 16 26.28 4.25 -14.82
CA LEU A 16 25.25 3.80 -13.91
C LEU A 16 25.76 3.82 -12.48
N PRO A 17 24.91 4.11 -11.52
CA PRO A 17 25.32 4.06 -10.13
C PRO A 17 25.72 2.64 -9.75
N ASP A 18 26.62 2.55 -8.77
CA ASP A 18 27.04 1.24 -8.28
C ASP A 18 26.00 0.56 -7.44
N MET A 19 24.95 1.31 -7.06
CA MET A 19 23.89 0.76 -6.23
C MET A 19 22.89 -0.01 -7.09
N THR A 20 22.52 -1.17 -6.59
CA THR A 20 21.48 -1.99 -7.24
C THR A 20 20.43 -2.30 -6.22
N ILE A 21 19.18 -1.95 -6.52
CA ILE A 21 18.07 -2.25 -5.63
C ILE A 21 17.59 -3.65 -5.94
N LYS A 22 17.65 -4.53 -4.96
CA LYS A 22 17.21 -5.92 -5.13
C LYS A 22 15.78 -6.13 -4.70
N GLN A 23 15.34 -5.40 -3.71
CA GLN A 23 13.94 -5.45 -3.28
C GLN A 23 13.65 -4.22 -2.45
N ALA A 24 12.38 -3.97 -2.27
CA ALA A 24 11.96 -2.79 -1.54
C ALA A 24 10.65 -3.12 -0.80
N ASN A 25 10.42 -2.40 0.30
CA ASN A 25 9.18 -2.55 1.04
C ASN A 25 8.84 -1.23 1.72
N VAL A 26 7.59 -1.13 2.14
CA VAL A 26 7.12 0.00 2.93
C VAL A 26 6.94 -0.50 4.36
N THR A 27 7.46 0.24 5.32
CA THR A 27 7.28 -0.10 6.73
C THR A 27 6.29 0.86 7.35
N ILE A 28 5.32 0.31 8.06
CA ILE A 28 4.28 1.06 8.75
C ILE A 28 4.45 0.83 10.24
N ASN A 29 4.45 1.90 11.00
CA ASN A 29 4.50 1.79 12.45
C ASN A 29 3.08 1.57 12.98
N VAL A 30 2.95 0.61 13.88
CA VAL A 30 1.64 0.22 14.42
C VAL A 30 1.69 0.17 15.94
N LYS A 31 0.55 0.38 16.56
CA LYS A 31 0.46 0.32 18.02
C LYS A 31 0.33 -1.12 18.50
N ASP A 32 -0.44 -1.91 17.78
CA ASP A 32 -0.79 -3.27 18.20
C ASP A 32 -0.52 -4.21 17.04
N MET A 33 0.53 -5.01 17.16
CA MET A 33 0.93 -5.92 16.08
C MET A 33 -0.14 -6.95 15.76
N GLU A 34 -0.78 -7.52 16.79
CA GLU A 34 -1.83 -8.51 16.53
C GLU A 34 -2.97 -7.92 15.73
N ALA A 35 -3.43 -6.74 16.14
CA ALA A 35 -4.53 -6.07 15.45
C ALA A 35 -4.13 -5.70 14.04
N ALA A 36 -2.90 -5.20 13.85
CA ALA A 36 -2.44 -4.78 12.53
C ALA A 36 -2.30 -5.97 11.59
N VAL A 37 -1.69 -7.06 12.05
CA VAL A 37 -1.54 -8.25 11.22
C VAL A 37 -2.91 -8.79 10.82
N SER A 38 -3.82 -8.89 11.79
CA SER A 38 -5.17 -9.38 11.51
C SER A 38 -5.89 -8.49 10.51
N PHE A 39 -5.73 -7.19 10.65
CA PHE A 39 -6.37 -6.25 9.73
C PHE A 39 -5.89 -6.47 8.30
N TYR A 40 -4.57 -6.48 8.10
CA TYR A 40 -4.04 -6.60 6.75
C TYR A 40 -4.34 -7.97 6.14
N GLN A 41 -4.35 -9.02 6.96
CA GLN A 41 -4.80 -10.32 6.47
C GLN A 41 -6.25 -10.28 6.04
N SER A 42 -7.09 -9.59 6.79
CA SER A 42 -8.53 -9.55 6.49
C SER A 42 -8.82 -8.85 5.18
N ILE A 43 -7.98 -7.92 4.74
CA ILE A 43 -8.18 -7.23 3.48
C ILE A 43 -7.43 -7.89 2.33
N GLY A 44 -6.79 -9.02 2.57
CA GLY A 44 -6.25 -9.83 1.49
C GLY A 44 -4.75 -10.00 1.45
N LEU A 45 -4.00 -9.43 2.39
CA LEU A 45 -2.57 -9.63 2.38
C LEU A 45 -2.21 -10.95 3.05
N THR A 46 -1.06 -11.49 2.68
CA THR A 46 -0.57 -12.75 3.20
C THR A 46 0.68 -12.50 4.04
N VAL A 47 0.74 -13.12 5.21
CA VAL A 47 1.94 -13.02 6.04
C VAL A 47 3.06 -13.76 5.34
N LYS A 48 4.15 -13.05 5.08
CA LYS A 48 5.33 -13.61 4.48
C LYS A 48 6.30 -14.09 5.55
N ASN A 49 6.59 -13.22 6.51
CA ASN A 49 7.46 -13.53 7.64
C ASN A 49 6.94 -12.81 8.85
N ARG A 50 7.14 -13.42 10.01
CA ARG A 50 6.78 -12.76 11.25
C ARG A 50 7.74 -13.19 12.35
N TRP A 51 8.27 -12.19 13.04
CA TRP A 51 9.16 -12.42 14.18
C TRP A 51 8.41 -12.00 15.44
N GLU A 52 7.53 -12.87 15.88
CA GLU A 52 6.68 -12.64 17.05
C GLU A 52 5.98 -11.28 16.93
N ASN A 53 6.15 -10.39 17.89
CA ASN A 53 5.58 -9.05 17.80
C ASN A 53 6.63 -7.99 17.54
N TYR A 54 7.82 -8.39 17.10
CA TYR A 54 8.87 -7.44 16.80
C TYR A 54 8.78 -6.87 15.39
N TYR A 55 8.32 -7.70 14.45
CA TYR A 55 8.26 -7.26 13.07
C TYR A 55 7.47 -8.28 12.27
N ALA A 56 6.71 -7.80 11.30
CA ALA A 56 5.99 -8.69 10.39
C ALA A 56 6.08 -8.14 8.98
N GLN A 57 6.11 -9.06 8.01
CA GLN A 57 6.05 -8.70 6.61
C GLN A 57 4.84 -9.37 6.00
N LEU A 58 4.01 -8.59 5.33
CA LEU A 58 2.85 -9.08 4.62
C LEU A 58 2.95 -8.66 3.17
N THR A 59 2.43 -9.49 2.28
CA THR A 59 2.56 -9.24 0.85
C THR A 59 1.22 -9.27 0.16
N ALA A 60 1.14 -8.49 -0.90
CA ALA A 60 0.16 -8.59 -1.95
C ALA A 60 0.95 -8.49 -3.26
N PRO A 61 0.37 -8.84 -4.40
CA PRO A 61 1.11 -8.71 -5.65
C PRO A 61 1.62 -7.27 -5.82
N GLY A 62 2.93 -7.16 -6.00
CA GLY A 62 3.55 -5.87 -6.25
C GLY A 62 4.01 -5.10 -5.02
N ILE A 63 3.74 -5.59 -3.81
CA ILE A 63 4.16 -4.85 -2.62
C ILE A 63 4.45 -5.78 -1.46
N THR A 64 5.41 -5.38 -0.65
CA THR A 64 5.66 -5.97 0.66
C THR A 64 5.52 -4.85 1.69
N ILE A 65 4.70 -5.08 2.69
CA ILE A 65 4.49 -4.12 3.77
C ILE A 65 5.09 -4.69 5.04
N GLY A 66 6.00 -3.93 5.65
CA GLY A 66 6.55 -4.28 6.94
C GLY A 66 5.76 -3.59 8.03
N LEU A 67 5.45 -4.31 9.10
CA LEU A 67 4.78 -3.76 10.27
C LEU A 67 5.76 -3.74 11.42
N HIS A 68 5.94 -2.60 12.03
CA HIS A 68 6.89 -2.40 13.12
C HIS A 68 6.15 -1.82 14.32
N PRO A 69 6.26 -2.45 15.49
CA PRO A 69 5.57 -1.91 16.66
C PRO A 69 6.23 -0.63 17.12
N THR A 70 5.44 0.28 17.63
CA THR A 70 5.96 1.50 18.21
C THR A 70 5.47 1.64 19.64
N SER A 71 6.37 2.02 20.53
CA SER A 71 6.00 2.33 21.89
C SER A 71 5.60 3.79 22.03
N ASN A 72 5.73 4.55 20.95
CA ASN A 72 5.34 5.96 20.97
C ASN A 72 3.82 6.05 20.86
N GLY A 73 3.18 6.50 21.90
CA GLY A 73 1.73 6.64 21.93
C GLY A 73 1.21 7.74 21.02
N ASN A 74 2.08 8.42 20.29
CA ASN A 74 1.71 9.56 19.47
C ASN A 74 1.62 9.27 18.00
N LEU A 75 1.28 8.03 17.64
CA LEU A 75 0.97 7.76 16.26
C LEU A 75 -0.21 8.60 15.84
N LYS A 76 -0.03 9.37 14.80
CA LYS A 76 -1.06 10.28 14.34
C LYS A 76 -1.68 9.84 13.05
N GLY A 77 -1.47 8.61 12.66
CA GLY A 77 -1.97 8.13 11.40
C GLY A 77 -1.22 8.77 10.26
N ASN A 78 -1.87 8.85 9.14
CA ASN A 78 -1.24 9.30 7.92
C ASN A 78 -1.04 10.81 7.91
N SER A 79 0.17 11.24 7.59
CA SER A 79 0.48 12.66 7.47
C SER A 79 -0.10 13.27 6.20
N GLY A 80 -0.70 12.47 5.33
CA GLY A 80 -1.20 12.93 4.05
C GLY A 80 -0.21 12.75 2.91
N ASN A 81 0.99 12.30 3.19
CA ASN A 81 2.02 12.14 2.16
C ASN A 81 2.01 10.78 1.49
N VAL A 82 1.52 9.76 2.16
CA VAL A 82 1.62 8.39 1.65
C VAL A 82 0.27 7.71 1.77
N SER A 83 -0.12 7.02 0.72
CA SER A 83 -1.25 6.11 0.76
C SER A 83 -0.86 4.86 -0.02
N ILE A 84 -1.50 3.76 0.30
CA ILE A 84 -1.22 2.49 -0.35
C ILE A 84 -2.47 2.05 -1.07
N GLY A 85 -2.33 1.78 -2.36
CA GLY A 85 -3.46 1.41 -3.19
C GLY A 85 -3.35 -0.03 -3.66
N PHE A 86 -4.50 -0.69 -3.72
CA PHE A 86 -4.63 -2.05 -4.22
C PHE A 86 -5.61 -2.05 -5.38
N THR A 87 -5.29 -2.79 -6.43
CA THR A 87 -6.19 -2.88 -7.56
C THR A 87 -7.16 -4.03 -7.32
N SER A 88 -8.43 -3.77 -7.58
CA SER A 88 -9.49 -4.78 -7.44
C SER A 88 -10.04 -5.11 -8.82
N ASP A 89 -10.25 -6.40 -9.07
CA ASP A 89 -10.91 -6.84 -10.29
C ASP A 89 -12.42 -6.65 -10.22
N ASP A 90 -12.96 -6.66 -9.00
CA ASP A 90 -14.39 -6.53 -8.78
C ASP A 90 -14.62 -5.59 -7.61
N ILE A 91 -14.84 -4.32 -7.94
CA ILE A 91 -14.94 -3.29 -6.91
C ILE A 91 -16.21 -3.46 -6.07
N GLU A 92 -17.28 -4.02 -6.64
CA GLU A 92 -18.50 -4.25 -5.88
C GLU A 92 -18.32 -5.33 -4.83
N GLU A 93 -17.61 -6.40 -5.20
CA GLU A 93 -17.30 -7.45 -4.25
C GLU A 93 -16.38 -6.93 -3.16
N THR A 94 -15.42 -6.11 -3.53
CA THR A 94 -14.51 -5.51 -2.57
C THR A 94 -15.25 -4.62 -1.59
N ARG A 95 -16.19 -3.80 -2.11
CA ARG A 95 -17.02 -2.95 -1.25
C ARG A 95 -17.80 -3.80 -0.25
N SER A 96 -18.44 -4.86 -0.72
CA SER A 96 -19.19 -5.76 0.14
C SER A 96 -18.31 -6.36 1.23
N SER A 97 -17.13 -6.79 0.86
CA SER A 97 -16.19 -7.39 1.82
C SER A 97 -15.79 -6.40 2.90
N LEU A 98 -15.47 -5.17 2.51
CA LEU A 98 -15.11 -4.13 3.47
C LEU A 98 -16.26 -3.83 4.41
N GLU A 99 -17.49 -3.81 3.89
CA GLU A 99 -18.67 -3.59 4.72
C GLU A 99 -18.85 -4.69 5.74
N LYS A 100 -18.66 -5.94 5.30
CA LYS A 100 -18.80 -7.07 6.22
C LYS A 100 -17.74 -7.03 7.34
N LEU A 101 -16.59 -6.46 7.05
CA LEU A 101 -15.55 -6.29 8.04
C LEU A 101 -15.76 -5.06 8.91
N LEU A 102 -16.84 -4.32 8.66
CA LEU A 102 -17.18 -3.09 9.39
C LEU A 102 -16.11 -2.00 9.22
N ILE A 103 -15.50 -1.97 8.05
CA ILE A 103 -14.53 -0.95 7.71
C ILE A 103 -15.26 0.20 7.04
N ALA A 104 -15.10 1.41 7.59
CA ALA A 104 -15.72 2.59 7.00
C ALA A 104 -15.01 2.95 5.70
N VAL A 105 -15.79 3.19 4.65
CA VAL A 105 -15.27 3.43 3.32
C VAL A 105 -15.82 4.74 2.78
N THR A 106 -14.97 5.53 2.15
CA THR A 106 -15.41 6.70 1.39
C THR A 106 -15.21 6.38 -0.09
N GLU A 107 -16.29 6.38 -0.83
CA GLU A 107 -16.22 6.08 -2.24
C GLU A 107 -16.04 7.35 -3.05
N ARG A 108 -15.18 7.29 -4.07
CA ARG A 108 -14.98 8.39 -4.99
C ARG A 108 -14.86 7.88 -6.41
N ASN A 109 -15.57 8.55 -7.31
CA ASN A 109 -15.46 8.25 -8.73
C ASN A 109 -14.73 9.42 -9.38
N GLU A 110 -13.54 9.14 -9.87
CA GLU A 110 -12.68 10.16 -10.43
C GLU A 110 -12.20 9.72 -11.81
N GLN A 111 -11.41 10.57 -12.46
CA GLN A 111 -10.94 10.26 -13.81
C GLN A 111 -10.18 8.94 -13.86
N GLY A 112 -9.41 8.62 -12.84
CA GLY A 112 -8.63 7.39 -12.82
C GLY A 112 -9.43 6.13 -12.55
N GLY A 113 -10.69 6.23 -12.13
CA GLY A 113 -11.52 5.06 -11.84
C GLY A 113 -12.39 5.23 -10.61
N GLN A 114 -12.84 4.11 -10.09
CA GLN A 114 -13.61 4.08 -8.85
C GLN A 114 -12.68 3.75 -7.70
N PHE A 115 -12.74 4.56 -6.65
CA PHE A 115 -11.87 4.43 -5.49
C PHE A 115 -12.68 4.15 -4.24
N LEU A 116 -12.20 3.24 -3.42
CA LEU A 116 -12.75 2.98 -2.09
C LEU A 116 -11.65 3.31 -1.09
N HIS A 117 -11.79 4.46 -0.42
CA HIS A 117 -10.79 4.94 0.54
C HIS A 117 -11.15 4.50 1.95
N PHE A 118 -10.16 4.06 2.68
CA PHE A 118 -10.33 3.65 4.08
C PHE A 118 -8.99 3.78 4.80
N THR A 119 -8.96 3.43 6.06
CA THR A 119 -7.72 3.49 6.83
C THR A 119 -7.52 2.19 7.58
N ASP A 120 -6.25 1.92 7.93
CA ASP A 120 -5.97 0.83 8.85
C ASP A 120 -6.28 1.28 10.28
N PRO A 121 -6.13 0.41 11.28
CA PRO A 121 -6.46 0.79 12.67
C PRO A 121 -5.66 1.97 13.21
N ASP A 122 -4.52 2.26 12.64
CA ASP A 122 -3.68 3.35 13.08
C ASP A 122 -3.81 4.60 12.21
N GLY A 123 -4.74 4.59 11.25
CA GLY A 123 -5.01 5.76 10.42
C GLY A 123 -4.21 5.84 9.15
N THR A 124 -3.47 4.79 8.79
CA THR A 124 -2.74 4.76 7.52
C THR A 124 -3.74 4.76 6.37
N ALA A 125 -3.54 5.64 5.41
CA ALA A 125 -4.46 5.78 4.28
C ALA A 125 -4.30 4.64 3.29
N LEU A 126 -5.40 4.00 2.97
CA LEU A 126 -5.42 2.87 2.04
C LEU A 126 -6.55 3.08 1.06
N TYR A 127 -6.46 2.44 -0.10
CA TYR A 127 -7.59 2.44 -1.01
C TYR A 127 -7.57 1.22 -1.92
N PHE A 128 -8.74 0.84 -2.38
CA PHE A 128 -8.89 -0.06 -3.52
C PHE A 128 -9.31 0.76 -4.72
N ILE A 129 -8.88 0.34 -5.88
CA ILE A 129 -9.21 1.01 -7.12
C ILE A 129 -9.60 0.00 -8.18
N LYS A 130 -10.66 0.33 -8.93
CA LYS A 130 -10.92 -0.32 -10.20
C LYS A 130 -10.50 0.70 -11.25
N SER A 131 -9.38 0.43 -11.89
CA SER A 131 -8.79 1.39 -12.81
C SER A 131 -9.53 1.40 -14.14
N LYS A 132 -9.69 2.59 -14.72
CA LYS A 132 -10.17 2.72 -16.08
C LYS A 132 -9.14 2.24 -17.07
N TRP A 133 -7.91 2.20 -16.64
CA TRP A 133 -6.81 1.98 -17.57
C TRP A 133 -6.33 0.54 -17.62
N GLY A 134 -7.01 -0.36 -17.01
CA GLY A 134 -6.61 -1.74 -17.11
C GLY A 134 -6.75 -2.60 -15.89
#